data_0716bbb1c9cf13b1f422efee22a7cc34
#
_entry.id   0716bbb1c9cf13b1f422efee22a7cc34
#
_cell.length_a   1.000
_cell.length_b   1.000
_cell.length_c   1.000
_cell.angle_alpha   90.00
_cell.angle_beta   90.00
_cell.angle_gamma   90.00
#
_symmetry.space_group_name_H-M   'P 1'
#
loop_
_entity.id
_entity.type
_entity.pdbx_description
1 polymer ?
#
loop_
_entity_poly.entity_id
_entity_poly.type
_entity_poly.pdbx_seq_one_letter_code
_entity_poly.pdbx_strand_id
1 'polypeptide(L)'
;MVLLKEYLCAKYFNVFIPMKQITNTILMIRPVAFRMNEQTKVNNYFQEDLDLKYSEINAKAQVEFDTFVTKLRGVGVEVIVEDDIMGLDTPDSIFPNNWVSFHQNGTVALYPMFAENRRRERREEIITRLEKEGFVVEGFMDYTQAEEQEYFLEGTGSLLLDRENGKAYCAISQRAHEELIVEFC
;
A
#
# COMPACT_ATOMS: atom_id res chain seq x y z
N MET A 1 -22.85 -5.48 3.76
CA MET A 1 -22.41 -6.85 3.38
C MET A 1 -21.23 -6.67 2.43
N VAL A 2 -20.03 -7.01 2.87
CA VAL A 2 -18.84 -6.94 2.01
C VAL A 2 -18.85 -8.19 1.12
N LEU A 3 -18.81 -8.00 -0.20
CA LEU A 3 -18.74 -9.10 -1.16
C LEU A 3 -17.26 -9.44 -1.40
N LEU A 4 -16.79 -10.56 -0.88
CA LEU A 4 -15.48 -11.10 -1.19
C LEU A 4 -15.55 -11.90 -2.49
N LYS A 5 -14.70 -11.55 -3.46
CA LYS A 5 -14.58 -12.24 -4.75
C LYS A 5 -13.16 -12.77 -4.96
N GLU A 6 -13.04 -13.88 -5.68
CA GLU A 6 -11.80 -14.49 -6.11
C GLU A 6 -11.61 -14.25 -7.61
N TYR A 7 -10.37 -13.90 -8.00
CA TYR A 7 -9.98 -13.66 -9.39
C TYR A 7 -8.73 -14.46 -9.74
N LEU A 8 -8.67 -15.01 -10.94
CA LEU A 8 -7.49 -15.67 -11.48
C LEU A 8 -6.63 -14.61 -12.19
N CYS A 9 -5.43 -14.36 -11.66
CA CYS A 9 -4.55 -13.32 -12.17
C CYS A 9 -3.47 -13.91 -13.08
N ALA A 10 -3.77 -14.07 -14.35
CA ALA A 10 -2.83 -14.65 -15.32
C ALA A 10 -1.72 -13.69 -15.77
N LYS A 11 -1.96 -12.37 -15.74
CA LYS A 11 -1.00 -11.37 -16.21
C LYS A 11 0.28 -11.28 -15.39
N TYR A 12 0.18 -11.47 -14.08
CA TYR A 12 1.30 -11.29 -13.13
C TYR A 12 2.00 -12.58 -12.77
N PHE A 13 1.29 -13.68 -12.90
CA PHE A 13 1.77 -14.97 -12.48
C PHE A 13 2.16 -15.74 -13.74
N ASN A 14 3.44 -15.58 -14.12
CA ASN A 14 3.99 -16.42 -15.16
C ASN A 14 3.88 -17.87 -14.67
N VAL A 15 2.99 -18.65 -15.26
CA VAL A 15 2.61 -20.01 -14.84
C VAL A 15 3.82 -20.96 -14.74
N PHE A 16 4.98 -20.55 -15.26
CA PHE A 16 6.21 -21.35 -15.29
C PHE A 16 7.22 -21.05 -14.18
N ILE A 17 7.04 -19.96 -13.41
CA ILE A 17 7.93 -19.62 -12.29
C ILE A 17 7.08 -19.41 -11.04
N PRO A 18 7.13 -20.35 -10.08
CA PRO A 18 6.37 -20.20 -8.83
C PRO A 18 6.88 -18.95 -8.10
N MET A 19 6.00 -17.98 -7.89
CA MET A 19 6.32 -16.78 -7.13
C MET A 19 6.26 -17.10 -5.64
N LYS A 20 7.22 -16.58 -4.89
CA LYS A 20 7.18 -16.70 -3.43
C LYS A 20 6.09 -15.83 -2.86
N GLN A 21 5.33 -16.36 -1.90
CA GLN A 21 4.30 -15.61 -1.18
C GLN A 21 4.90 -14.57 -0.24
N ILE A 22 6.06 -14.86 0.34
CA ILE A 22 6.70 -14.04 1.37
C ILE A 22 8.03 -13.47 0.90
N THR A 23 8.41 -12.34 1.50
CA THR A 23 9.71 -11.71 1.36
C THR A 23 10.32 -11.45 2.74
N ASN A 24 11.63 -11.30 2.81
CA ASN A 24 12.33 -10.86 4.01
C ASN A 24 12.72 -9.37 3.96
N THR A 25 12.37 -8.66 2.88
CA THR A 25 12.66 -7.23 2.71
C THR A 25 11.35 -6.47 2.55
N ILE A 26 11.13 -5.44 3.36
CA ILE A 26 9.91 -4.64 3.35
C ILE A 26 10.21 -3.14 3.37
N LEU A 27 9.39 -2.38 2.65
CA LEU A 27 9.34 -0.93 2.71
C LEU A 27 8.36 -0.49 3.81
N MET A 28 8.77 0.45 4.64
CA MET A 28 7.92 1.08 5.64
C MET A 28 8.08 2.60 5.59
N ILE A 29 6.99 3.34 5.69
CA ILE A 29 6.99 4.80 5.72
C ILE A 29 6.80 5.28 7.15
N ARG A 30 7.79 6.03 7.67
CA ARG A 30 7.73 6.60 9.02
C ARG A 30 6.86 7.85 9.00
N PRO A 31 5.77 7.90 9.75
CA PRO A 31 4.81 8.98 9.65
C PRO A 31 5.34 10.28 10.26
N VAL A 32 4.97 11.43 9.70
CA VAL A 32 5.26 12.76 10.24
C VAL A 32 4.00 13.56 10.59
N ALA A 33 2.84 13.11 10.11
CA ALA A 33 1.55 13.78 10.32
C ALA A 33 0.40 12.79 10.60
N PHE A 34 0.72 11.65 11.25
CA PHE A 34 -0.27 10.61 11.55
C PHE A 34 -1.38 11.15 12.47
N ARG A 35 -2.61 11.01 12.00
CA ARG A 35 -3.84 11.34 12.71
C ARG A 35 -5.01 10.63 12.06
N MET A 36 -6.21 10.79 12.62
CA MET A 36 -7.43 10.42 11.90
C MET A 36 -7.48 11.17 10.55
N ASN A 37 -7.75 10.44 9.48
CA ASN A 37 -7.89 11.02 8.14
C ASN A 37 -9.36 11.35 7.88
N GLU A 38 -9.67 12.62 7.80
CA GLU A 38 -11.02 13.13 7.63
C GLU A 38 -11.63 12.68 6.30
N GLN A 39 -10.81 12.49 5.26
CA GLN A 39 -11.27 12.05 3.93
C GLN A 39 -11.64 10.55 3.90
N THR A 40 -11.03 9.74 4.78
CA THR A 40 -11.30 8.30 4.85
C THR A 40 -12.26 7.92 5.96
N LYS A 41 -12.53 8.79 6.92
CA LYS A 41 -13.45 8.55 8.05
C LYS A 41 -14.83 8.09 7.59
N VAL A 42 -15.29 8.58 6.44
CA VAL A 42 -16.64 8.28 5.90
C VAL A 42 -16.87 6.80 5.60
N ASN A 43 -15.82 6.03 5.37
CA ASN A 43 -15.88 4.62 5.00
C ASN A 43 -14.82 3.75 5.68
N ASN A 44 -14.12 4.26 6.70
CA ASN A 44 -13.17 3.52 7.51
C ASN A 44 -13.66 3.38 8.96
N TYR A 45 -14.30 2.26 9.27
CA TYR A 45 -14.86 1.96 10.58
C TYR A 45 -13.83 1.70 11.68
N PHE A 46 -12.55 1.59 11.33
CA PHE A 46 -11.47 1.33 12.28
C PHE A 46 -10.81 2.60 12.81
N GLN A 47 -11.16 3.76 12.25
CA GLN A 47 -10.64 5.04 12.72
C GLN A 47 -11.46 5.55 13.89
N GLU A 48 -10.77 5.87 14.99
CA GLU A 48 -11.34 6.52 16.16
C GLU A 48 -10.84 7.96 16.27
N ASP A 49 -11.76 8.86 16.60
CA ASP A 49 -11.44 10.25 16.89
C ASP A 49 -11.02 10.34 18.36
N LEU A 50 -9.74 10.49 18.62
CA LEU A 50 -9.21 10.59 19.97
C LEU A 50 -9.20 12.06 20.42
N ASP A 51 -9.63 12.34 21.65
CA ASP A 51 -9.50 13.66 22.28
C ASP A 51 -8.04 13.95 22.68
N LEU A 52 -7.16 13.99 21.68
CA LEU A 52 -5.73 14.25 21.78
C LEU A 52 -5.30 15.23 20.70
N LYS A 53 -4.22 15.98 20.96
CA LYS A 53 -3.62 16.82 19.93
C LYS A 53 -2.97 15.95 18.84
N TYR A 54 -3.09 16.35 17.59
CA TYR A 54 -2.47 15.63 16.46
C TYR A 54 -0.96 15.40 16.63
N SER A 55 -0.25 16.35 17.25
CA SER A 55 1.17 16.18 17.58
C SER A 55 1.43 15.05 18.56
N GLU A 56 0.54 14.85 19.54
CA GLU A 56 0.65 13.77 20.54
C GLU A 56 0.33 12.42 19.90
N ILE A 57 -0.68 12.38 19.02
CA ILE A 57 -1.05 11.18 18.25
C ILE A 57 0.13 10.76 17.37
N ASN A 58 0.69 11.70 16.58
CA ASN A 58 1.83 11.42 15.71
C ASN A 58 3.06 10.97 16.51
N ALA A 59 3.36 11.60 17.63
CA ALA A 59 4.49 11.19 18.47
C ALA A 59 4.35 9.75 18.99
N LYS A 60 3.15 9.34 19.40
CA LYS A 60 2.87 7.95 19.79
C LYS A 60 3.03 7.00 18.60
N ALA A 61 2.47 7.33 17.44
CA ALA A 61 2.60 6.53 16.24
C ALA A 61 4.07 6.32 15.84
N GLN A 62 4.90 7.37 15.95
CA GLN A 62 6.34 7.27 15.68
C GLN A 62 7.05 6.32 16.65
N VAL A 63 6.74 6.36 17.95
CA VAL A 63 7.32 5.44 18.94
C VAL A 63 6.92 4.00 18.65
N GLU A 64 5.66 3.75 18.31
CA GLU A 64 5.19 2.41 17.94
C GLU A 64 5.86 1.93 16.67
N PHE A 65 5.96 2.78 15.65
CA PHE A 65 6.63 2.51 14.39
C PHE A 65 8.11 2.12 14.60
N ASP A 66 8.88 2.95 15.30
CA ASP A 66 10.30 2.73 15.56
C ASP A 66 10.53 1.44 16.38
N THR A 67 9.65 1.16 17.32
CA THR A 67 9.65 -0.08 18.10
C THR A 67 9.39 -1.29 17.21
N PHE A 68 8.42 -1.20 16.31
CA PHE A 68 8.07 -2.28 15.39
C PHE A 68 9.19 -2.56 14.41
N VAL A 69 9.79 -1.52 13.80
CA VAL A 69 10.98 -1.66 12.93
C VAL A 69 12.12 -2.37 13.67
N THR A 70 12.38 -1.97 14.93
CA THR A 70 13.42 -2.62 15.74
C THR A 70 13.15 -4.10 15.97
N LYS A 71 11.90 -4.48 16.24
CA LYS A 71 11.50 -5.88 16.42
C LYS A 71 11.66 -6.68 15.12
N LEU A 72 11.23 -6.14 13.99
CA LEU A 72 11.35 -6.80 12.68
C LEU A 72 12.83 -7.06 12.33
N ARG A 73 13.69 -6.05 12.49
CA ARG A 73 15.13 -6.18 12.28
C ARG A 73 15.75 -7.21 13.22
N GLY A 74 15.29 -7.23 14.47
CA GLY A 74 15.75 -8.20 15.48
C GLY A 74 15.46 -9.67 15.15
N VAL A 75 14.48 -9.94 14.28
CA VAL A 75 14.15 -11.30 13.81
C VAL A 75 14.62 -11.58 12.38
N GLY A 76 15.48 -10.70 11.82
CA GLY A 76 16.14 -10.90 10.53
C GLY A 76 15.35 -10.38 9.32
N VAL A 77 14.31 -9.57 9.53
CA VAL A 77 13.64 -8.88 8.43
C VAL A 77 14.44 -7.64 8.06
N GLU A 78 14.74 -7.49 6.79
CA GLU A 78 15.33 -6.27 6.24
C GLU A 78 14.23 -5.21 6.09
N VAL A 79 14.38 -4.07 6.76
CA VAL A 79 13.39 -3.00 6.74
C VAL A 79 14.02 -1.74 6.16
N ILE A 80 13.53 -1.36 4.98
CA ILE A 80 13.86 -0.08 4.34
C ILE A 80 12.85 0.95 4.87
N VAL A 81 13.35 1.95 5.57
CA VAL A 81 12.51 3.02 6.15
C VAL A 81 12.72 4.29 5.37
N GLU A 82 11.62 4.89 4.92
CA GLU A 82 11.54 6.23 4.37
C GLU A 82 10.72 7.12 5.29
N ASP A 83 11.17 8.33 5.55
CA ASP A 83 10.36 9.32 6.26
C ASP A 83 9.30 9.90 5.33
N ASP A 84 8.10 10.12 5.85
CA ASP A 84 7.11 10.91 5.15
C ASP A 84 7.53 12.39 5.10
N ILE A 85 6.88 13.21 4.26
CA ILE A 85 7.23 14.61 4.05
C ILE A 85 6.27 15.52 4.79
N MET A 86 6.81 16.33 5.70
CA MET A 86 6.05 17.35 6.40
C MET A 86 5.40 18.33 5.41
N GLY A 87 4.10 18.56 5.58
CA GLY A 87 3.34 19.50 4.75
C GLY A 87 2.64 18.90 3.54
N LEU A 88 2.86 17.63 3.21
CA LEU A 88 2.08 16.96 2.15
C LEU A 88 0.66 16.61 2.58
N ASP A 89 0.36 16.66 3.86
CA ASP A 89 -0.95 16.29 4.42
C ASP A 89 -1.34 14.85 4.05
N THR A 90 -0.51 13.90 4.48
CA THR A 90 -0.61 12.46 4.21
C THR A 90 -0.75 11.66 5.51
N PRO A 91 -1.90 11.80 6.23
CA PRO A 91 -2.06 11.19 7.55
C PRO A 91 -2.00 9.65 7.55
N ASP A 92 -2.26 9.00 6.41
CA ASP A 92 -2.25 7.55 6.24
C ASP A 92 -0.97 7.02 5.56
N SER A 93 0.09 7.85 5.41
CA SER A 93 1.33 7.48 4.71
C SER A 93 2.01 6.22 5.22
N ILE A 94 1.75 5.84 6.47
CA ILE A 94 2.22 4.60 7.10
C ILE A 94 1.74 3.32 6.37
N PHE A 95 0.76 3.43 5.46
CA PHE A 95 0.18 2.31 4.70
C PHE A 95 0.53 2.38 3.21
N PRO A 96 1.82 2.28 2.81
CA PRO A 96 2.22 2.37 1.39
C PRO A 96 1.62 1.24 0.54
N ASN A 97 1.27 0.12 1.14
CA ASN A 97 0.63 -1.02 0.48
C ASN A 97 -0.71 -0.69 -0.20
N ASN A 98 -1.30 0.48 0.10
CA ASN A 98 -2.53 0.91 -0.56
C ASN A 98 -2.26 1.52 -1.94
N TRP A 99 -1.11 2.21 -2.13
CA TRP A 99 -0.82 2.89 -3.39
C TRP A 99 0.23 2.20 -4.26
N VAL A 100 1.01 1.24 -3.69
CA VAL A 100 2.06 0.53 -4.43
C VAL A 100 2.15 -0.94 -4.02
N SER A 101 2.48 -1.80 -4.98
CA SER A 101 2.97 -3.15 -4.71
C SER A 101 4.14 -3.49 -5.62
N PHE A 102 5.07 -4.31 -5.07
CA PHE A 102 6.27 -4.77 -5.75
C PHE A 102 6.12 -6.26 -6.04
N HIS A 103 6.50 -6.66 -7.26
CA HIS A 103 6.37 -8.04 -7.71
C HIS A 103 7.74 -8.64 -8.02
N GLN A 104 7.88 -9.95 -7.82
CA GLN A 104 9.16 -10.66 -7.98
C GLN A 104 9.74 -10.56 -9.39
N ASN A 105 8.90 -10.34 -10.39
CA ASN A 105 9.31 -10.13 -11.78
C ASN A 105 9.78 -8.69 -12.08
N GLY A 106 9.96 -7.85 -11.05
CA GLY A 106 10.38 -6.46 -11.21
C GLY A 106 9.24 -5.50 -11.58
N THR A 107 8.00 -5.96 -11.68
CA THR A 107 6.86 -5.06 -11.92
C THR A 107 6.52 -4.28 -10.67
N VAL A 108 6.28 -2.98 -10.83
CA VAL A 108 5.72 -2.09 -9.79
C VAL A 108 4.31 -1.72 -10.20
N ALA A 109 3.32 -2.06 -9.38
CA ALA A 109 1.94 -1.65 -9.61
C ALA A 109 1.61 -0.41 -8.78
N LEU A 110 1.05 0.63 -9.43
CA LEU A 110 0.58 1.87 -8.82
C LEU A 110 -0.95 1.87 -8.86
N TYR A 111 -1.54 2.12 -7.70
CA TYR A 111 -2.98 1.98 -7.50
C TYR A 111 -3.70 3.31 -7.34
N PRO A 112 -4.93 3.43 -7.91
CA PRO A 112 -5.77 4.60 -7.74
C PRO A 112 -6.37 4.64 -6.33
N MET A 113 -6.23 5.80 -5.67
CA MET A 113 -6.63 6.05 -4.30
C MET A 113 -7.93 6.85 -4.23
N PHE A 114 -8.86 6.41 -3.37
CA PHE A 114 -10.12 7.09 -3.11
C PHE A 114 -9.90 8.50 -2.53
N ALA A 115 -9.17 8.59 -1.43
CA ALA A 115 -8.91 9.84 -0.76
C ALA A 115 -7.83 10.66 -1.48
N GLU A 116 -8.12 11.93 -1.81
CA GLU A 116 -7.20 12.80 -2.56
C GLU A 116 -5.90 13.05 -1.81
N ASN A 117 -5.95 13.20 -0.48
CA ASN A 117 -4.74 13.41 0.30
C ASN A 117 -3.82 12.17 0.27
N ARG A 118 -4.35 10.97 0.09
CA ARG A 118 -3.57 9.75 -0.06
C ARG A 118 -2.87 9.62 -1.42
N ARG A 119 -3.38 10.29 -2.46
CA ARG A 119 -2.73 10.34 -3.78
C ARG A 119 -1.35 11.01 -3.71
N ARG A 120 -1.14 11.91 -2.72
CA ARG A 120 0.14 12.59 -2.46
C ARG A 120 1.18 11.67 -1.81
N GLU A 121 0.79 10.47 -1.35
CA GLU A 121 1.71 9.47 -0.80
C GLU A 121 2.57 8.82 -1.89
N ARG A 122 2.14 8.87 -3.17
CA ARG A 122 2.88 8.34 -4.31
C ARG A 122 4.08 9.22 -4.63
N ARG A 123 5.27 8.73 -4.29
CA ARG A 123 6.54 9.47 -4.46
C ARG A 123 7.52 8.62 -5.26
N GLU A 124 7.95 9.13 -6.42
CA GLU A 124 8.90 8.45 -7.31
C GLU A 124 10.27 8.22 -6.65
N GLU A 125 10.69 9.14 -5.76
CA GLU A 125 11.94 9.01 -5.04
C GLU A 125 12.00 7.78 -4.13
N ILE A 126 10.85 7.27 -3.65
CA ILE A 126 10.78 6.02 -2.90
C ILE A 126 11.20 4.85 -3.79
N ILE A 127 10.70 4.80 -5.02
CA ILE A 127 11.04 3.75 -5.99
C ILE A 127 12.52 3.84 -6.35
N THR A 128 13.00 5.04 -6.67
CA THR A 128 14.42 5.29 -6.93
C THR A 128 15.32 4.89 -5.76
N ARG A 129 14.85 5.07 -4.52
CA ARG A 129 15.58 4.63 -3.33
C ARG A 129 15.64 3.10 -3.26
N LEU A 130 14.55 2.40 -3.55
CA LEU A 130 14.53 0.94 -3.54
C LEU A 130 15.45 0.34 -4.62
N GLU A 131 15.55 0.98 -5.78
CA GLU A 131 16.51 0.56 -6.82
C GLU A 131 17.97 0.66 -6.33
N LYS A 132 18.30 1.71 -5.57
CA LYS A 132 19.64 1.86 -4.95
C LYS A 132 19.92 0.80 -3.88
N GLU A 133 18.89 0.27 -3.24
CA GLU A 133 18.99 -0.86 -2.29
C GLU A 133 18.96 -2.23 -2.99
N GLY A 134 18.94 -2.24 -4.33
CA GLY A 134 19.06 -3.46 -5.14
C GLY A 134 17.74 -4.05 -5.64
N PHE A 135 16.61 -3.37 -5.45
CA PHE A 135 15.36 -3.78 -6.09
C PHE A 135 15.41 -3.44 -7.58
N VAL A 136 15.10 -4.42 -8.44
CA VAL A 136 15.11 -4.24 -9.89
C VAL A 136 13.72 -3.87 -10.37
N VAL A 137 13.58 -2.71 -11.01
CA VAL A 137 12.33 -2.27 -11.66
C VAL A 137 12.41 -2.59 -13.15
N GLU A 138 11.61 -3.56 -13.60
CA GLU A 138 11.50 -3.95 -15.01
C GLU A 138 10.38 -3.20 -15.74
N GLY A 139 9.37 -2.72 -14.98
CA GLY A 139 8.27 -1.95 -15.55
C GLY A 139 7.21 -1.55 -14.54
N PHE A 140 6.31 -0.70 -15.03
CA PHE A 140 5.19 -0.19 -14.24
C PHE A 140 3.86 -0.65 -14.80
N MET A 141 2.92 -0.92 -13.89
CA MET A 141 1.51 -1.00 -14.19
C MET A 141 0.81 0.10 -13.41
N ASP A 142 0.45 1.14 -14.13
CA ASP A 142 -0.11 2.36 -13.57
C ASP A 142 -1.62 2.43 -13.84
N TYR A 143 -2.40 2.26 -12.77
CA TYR A 143 -3.86 2.37 -12.79
C TYR A 143 -4.36 3.72 -12.29
N THR A 144 -3.47 4.66 -11.99
CA THR A 144 -3.84 5.92 -11.32
C THR A 144 -4.74 6.82 -12.15
N GLN A 145 -4.73 6.68 -13.49
CA GLN A 145 -5.64 7.42 -14.38
C GLN A 145 -7.13 7.11 -14.12
N ALA A 146 -7.45 5.97 -13.51
CA ALA A 146 -8.82 5.63 -13.15
C ALA A 146 -9.42 6.59 -12.11
N GLU A 147 -8.57 7.34 -11.38
CA GLU A 147 -9.01 8.37 -10.43
C GLU A 147 -9.81 9.49 -11.10
N GLU A 148 -9.56 9.79 -12.38
CA GLU A 148 -10.31 10.78 -13.16
C GLU A 148 -11.76 10.36 -13.40
N GLN A 149 -12.03 9.06 -13.36
CA GLN A 149 -13.35 8.47 -13.54
C GLN A 149 -13.97 8.02 -12.20
N GLU A 150 -13.35 8.37 -11.08
CA GLU A 150 -13.74 7.96 -9.73
C GLU A 150 -13.76 6.43 -9.54
N TYR A 151 -12.88 5.69 -10.26
CA TYR A 151 -12.64 4.27 -10.06
C TYR A 151 -11.40 4.05 -9.22
N PHE A 152 -11.51 3.21 -8.20
CA PHE A 152 -10.45 3.00 -7.21
C PHE A 152 -10.13 1.52 -7.01
N LEU A 153 -8.87 1.27 -6.70
CA LEU A 153 -8.37 -0.04 -6.25
C LEU A 153 -7.18 0.22 -5.33
N GLU A 154 -7.41 0.18 -4.03
CA GLU A 154 -6.37 0.51 -3.06
C GLU A 154 -5.51 -0.73 -2.73
N GLY A 155 -4.71 -1.17 -3.68
CA GLY A 155 -3.66 -2.17 -3.54
C GLY A 155 -3.97 -3.29 -2.55
N THR A 156 -3.01 -3.68 -1.75
CA THR A 156 -3.21 -4.72 -0.73
C THR A 156 -3.95 -4.24 0.54
N GLY A 157 -4.45 -3.00 0.53
CA GLY A 157 -5.50 -2.58 1.45
C GLY A 157 -6.87 -3.17 1.10
N SER A 158 -7.09 -3.49 -0.18
CA SER A 158 -8.33 -4.09 -0.70
C SER A 158 -8.12 -5.49 -1.30
N LEU A 159 -6.89 -5.81 -1.73
CA LEU A 159 -6.51 -7.05 -2.37
C LEU A 159 -5.69 -7.94 -1.42
N LEU A 160 -6.01 -9.22 -1.38
CA LEU A 160 -5.13 -10.25 -0.89
C LEU A 160 -4.59 -11.03 -2.09
N LEU A 161 -3.27 -11.00 -2.28
CA LEU A 161 -2.63 -11.66 -3.41
C LEU A 161 -2.06 -13.01 -2.98
N ASP A 162 -2.65 -14.09 -3.47
CA ASP A 162 -2.09 -15.44 -3.39
C ASP A 162 -1.15 -15.64 -4.58
N ARG A 163 0.10 -15.27 -4.36
CA ARG A 163 1.12 -15.21 -5.41
C ARG A 163 1.51 -16.60 -5.90
N GLU A 164 1.48 -17.59 -5.03
CA GLU A 164 1.83 -18.98 -5.37
C GLU A 164 0.80 -19.64 -6.28
N ASN A 165 -0.48 -19.31 -6.08
CA ASN A 165 -1.58 -19.88 -6.86
C ASN A 165 -2.11 -18.95 -7.97
N GLY A 166 -1.52 -17.76 -8.14
CA GLY A 166 -1.94 -16.81 -9.18
C GLY A 166 -3.34 -16.28 -8.97
N LYS A 167 -3.75 -16.01 -7.73
CA LYS A 167 -5.09 -15.55 -7.38
C LYS A 167 -5.07 -14.24 -6.63
N ALA A 168 -6.12 -13.45 -6.83
CA ALA A 168 -6.41 -12.29 -6.00
C ALA A 168 -7.80 -12.45 -5.37
N TYR A 169 -7.89 -12.10 -4.10
CA TYR A 169 -9.16 -12.00 -3.38
C TYR A 169 -9.39 -10.53 -3.08
N CYS A 170 -10.58 -10.04 -3.37
CA CYS A 170 -10.92 -8.63 -3.18
C CYS A 170 -12.24 -8.45 -2.44
N ALA A 171 -12.23 -7.52 -1.51
CA ALA A 171 -13.43 -7.00 -0.88
C ALA A 171 -13.96 -5.81 -1.68
N ILE A 172 -15.00 -6.02 -2.50
CA ILE A 172 -15.62 -4.97 -3.30
C ILE A 172 -16.20 -3.88 -2.40
N SER A 173 -15.82 -2.64 -2.66
CA SER A 173 -16.20 -1.48 -1.86
C SER A 173 -16.05 -0.18 -2.67
N GLN A 174 -16.29 0.98 -2.04
CA GLN A 174 -15.99 2.28 -2.65
C GLN A 174 -14.48 2.50 -2.96
N ARG A 175 -13.60 1.65 -2.40
CA ARG A 175 -12.14 1.70 -2.62
C ARG A 175 -11.62 0.56 -3.48
N ALA A 176 -12.53 -0.28 -4.02
CA ALA A 176 -12.19 -1.44 -4.82
C ALA A 176 -13.29 -1.73 -5.85
N HIS A 177 -13.09 -1.26 -7.06
CA HIS A 177 -13.99 -1.44 -8.19
C HIS A 177 -13.63 -2.70 -8.96
N GLU A 178 -14.62 -3.51 -9.29
CA GLU A 178 -14.44 -4.82 -9.94
C GLU A 178 -13.73 -4.71 -11.28
N GLU A 179 -14.04 -3.68 -12.06
CA GLU A 179 -13.46 -3.44 -13.37
C GLU A 179 -11.92 -3.34 -13.30
N LEU A 180 -11.41 -2.63 -12.30
CA LEU A 180 -9.96 -2.51 -12.11
C LEU A 180 -9.32 -3.80 -11.63
N ILE A 181 -10.03 -4.62 -10.88
CA ILE A 181 -9.52 -5.92 -10.44
C ILE A 181 -9.40 -6.88 -11.63
N VAL A 182 -10.42 -6.88 -12.50
CA VAL A 182 -10.39 -7.67 -13.74
C VAL A 182 -9.26 -7.21 -14.65
N GLU A 183 -9.01 -5.90 -14.74
CA GLU A 183 -7.89 -5.37 -15.50
C GLU A 183 -6.55 -5.74 -14.86
N PHE A 184 -6.45 -5.68 -13.54
CA PHE A 184 -5.26 -6.09 -12.78
C PHE A 184 -4.95 -7.58 -13.00
N CYS A 185 -5.91 -8.47 -13.03
CA CYS A 185 -5.74 -9.91 -13.17
C CYS A 185 -5.69 -10.36 -14.64
#